data_eaeaeed4df7a4ecb9fc061d9d919cf6a
#
_entry.id   eaeaeed4df7a4ecb9fc061d9d919cf6a
#
_cell.length_a   1.000
_cell.length_b   1.000
_cell.length_c   1.000
_cell.angle_alpha   90.00
_cell.angle_beta   90.00
_cell.angle_gamma   90.00
#
_symmetry.space_group_name_H-M   'P 1'
#
loop_
_entity.id
_entity.type
_entity.pdbx_description
1 polymer ?
#
loop_
_entity_poly.entity_id
_entity_poly.type
_entity_poly.pdbx_seq_one_letter_code
_entity_poly.pdbx_strand_id
1 'polypeptide(L)'
;MKMVIKMIYSSISNDKIKNIKKLNDKKYRDLEGLFLIEGEHLVLEAYKNNCLKTLIIEENNSFSLDVDTMEVTSNVLKYISKLDSYPKIMGICYKKKELEIGNKVLILDGVQDPGNLGTIIRSAVAFNIDTIILGEDCVDLYNSKVIRSTQGMLFNINILVKNLFEEIPKLKNLDYKIMVTNLNGGNDIKTIEKNDKFAIIVGNEGQGVKKDIINLSDESIYINMNSKCESLNVAVATGIILYELDK
;
A
#
# COMPACT_ATOMS: atom_id res chain seq x y z
N MET A 1 -39.41 -22.99 -6.25
CA MET A 1 -38.27 -22.45 -5.48
C MET A 1 -37.11 -23.45 -5.59
N LYS A 2 -36.13 -23.21 -6.45
CA LYS A 2 -34.96 -24.09 -6.56
C LYS A 2 -34.14 -23.89 -5.28
N MET A 3 -34.03 -24.93 -4.46
CA MET A 3 -33.14 -24.98 -3.33
C MET A 3 -31.69 -24.93 -3.87
N VAL A 4 -31.06 -23.76 -3.80
CA VAL A 4 -29.63 -23.63 -4.14
C VAL A 4 -28.88 -24.30 -2.96
N ILE A 5 -28.34 -25.49 -3.21
CA ILE A 5 -27.48 -26.16 -2.22
C ILE A 5 -26.21 -25.29 -2.14
N LYS A 6 -26.09 -24.49 -1.09
CA LYS A 6 -24.88 -23.73 -0.79
C LYS A 6 -23.78 -24.72 -0.40
N MET A 7 -22.69 -24.72 -1.13
CA MET A 7 -21.53 -25.58 -0.86
C MET A 7 -20.68 -24.95 0.24
N ILE A 8 -20.57 -25.59 1.41
CA ILE A 8 -19.71 -25.16 2.50
C ILE A 8 -18.38 -25.92 2.44
N TYR A 9 -17.27 -25.17 2.43
CA TYR A 9 -15.93 -25.77 2.48
C TYR A 9 -15.49 -25.97 3.93
N SER A 10 -15.42 -27.23 4.37
CA SER A 10 -15.09 -27.59 5.77
C SER A 10 -13.69 -28.19 5.93
N SER A 11 -13.05 -28.64 4.86
CA SER A 11 -11.76 -29.35 4.94
C SER A 11 -10.60 -28.44 4.55
N ILE A 12 -9.60 -28.33 5.41
CA ILE A 12 -8.31 -27.67 5.13
C ILE A 12 -7.45 -28.43 4.11
N SER A 13 -7.77 -29.73 3.85
CA SER A 13 -7.09 -30.54 2.83
C SER A 13 -7.64 -30.31 1.42
N ASN A 14 -8.75 -29.57 1.27
CA ASN A 14 -9.32 -29.21 -0.02
C ASN A 14 -8.31 -28.36 -0.82
N ASP A 15 -8.10 -28.70 -2.09
CA ASP A 15 -7.08 -28.05 -2.92
C ASP A 15 -7.38 -26.57 -3.17
N LYS A 16 -8.67 -26.17 -3.28
CA LYS A 16 -9.04 -24.75 -3.38
C LYS A 16 -8.62 -23.98 -2.13
N ILE A 17 -8.84 -24.56 -0.94
CA ILE A 17 -8.44 -23.94 0.34
C ILE A 17 -6.91 -23.85 0.47
N LYS A 18 -6.17 -24.91 0.08
CA LYS A 18 -4.71 -24.88 0.07
C LYS A 18 -4.17 -23.80 -0.88
N ASN A 19 -4.78 -23.64 -2.05
CA ASN A 19 -4.37 -22.61 -3.00
C ASN A 19 -4.66 -21.18 -2.46
N ILE A 20 -5.79 -20.98 -1.79
CA ILE A 20 -6.07 -19.71 -1.10
C ILE A 20 -5.01 -19.44 -0.03
N LYS A 21 -4.65 -20.43 0.81
CA LYS A 21 -3.60 -20.28 1.83
C LYS A 21 -2.25 -19.87 1.23
N LYS A 22 -1.89 -20.36 0.04
CA LYS A 22 -0.63 -20.01 -0.64
C LYS A 22 -0.54 -18.50 -0.95
N LEU A 23 -1.66 -17.77 -1.10
CA LEU A 23 -1.66 -16.32 -1.31
C LEU A 23 -1.07 -15.54 -0.13
N ASN A 24 -0.83 -16.18 1.00
CA ASN A 24 -0.04 -15.62 2.09
C ASN A 24 1.43 -15.41 1.73
N ASP A 25 1.96 -16.08 0.70
CA ASP A 25 3.33 -15.97 0.24
C ASP A 25 3.43 -15.09 -1.01
N LYS A 26 4.42 -14.21 -1.05
CA LYS A 26 4.65 -13.26 -2.15
C LYS A 26 4.72 -13.96 -3.50
N LYS A 27 5.46 -15.08 -3.59
CA LYS A 27 5.62 -15.88 -4.82
C LYS A 27 4.29 -16.25 -5.47
N TYR A 28 3.32 -16.70 -4.68
CA TYR A 28 2.01 -17.11 -5.22
C TYR A 28 1.11 -15.92 -5.52
N ARG A 29 1.23 -14.83 -4.76
CA ARG A 29 0.53 -13.58 -5.10
C ARG A 29 0.99 -13.02 -6.44
N ASP A 30 2.29 -13.09 -6.72
CA ASP A 30 2.87 -12.62 -7.98
C ASP A 30 2.46 -13.52 -9.15
N LEU A 31 2.45 -14.83 -8.95
CA LEU A 31 2.05 -15.82 -9.96
C LEU A 31 0.58 -15.69 -10.35
N GLU A 32 -0.30 -15.57 -9.35
CA GLU A 32 -1.76 -15.58 -9.56
C GLU A 32 -2.34 -14.18 -9.83
N GLY A 33 -1.57 -13.11 -9.57
CA GLY A 33 -2.07 -11.74 -9.61
C GLY A 33 -3.15 -11.45 -8.56
N LEU A 34 -3.16 -12.24 -7.46
CA LEU A 34 -4.18 -12.20 -6.41
C LEU A 34 -3.55 -12.00 -5.03
N PHE A 35 -4.34 -11.46 -4.09
CA PHE A 35 -3.95 -11.36 -2.69
C PHE A 35 -5.15 -11.49 -1.76
N LEU A 36 -4.88 -11.76 -0.48
CA LEU A 36 -5.90 -11.89 0.56
C LEU A 36 -6.05 -10.59 1.35
N ILE A 37 -7.30 -10.31 1.71
CA ILE A 37 -7.66 -9.27 2.67
C ILE A 37 -8.51 -9.88 3.78
N GLU A 38 -8.38 -9.33 4.99
CA GLU A 38 -9.01 -9.85 6.19
C GLU A 38 -9.81 -8.75 6.89
N GLY A 39 -11.11 -9.00 7.12
CA GLY A 39 -12.03 -8.10 7.80
C GLY A 39 -13.00 -7.37 6.87
N GLU A 40 -14.18 -7.10 7.41
CA GLU A 40 -15.32 -6.52 6.69
C GLU A 40 -14.98 -5.18 6.03
N HIS A 41 -14.31 -4.28 6.76
CA HIS A 41 -13.96 -2.95 6.24
C HIS A 41 -13.10 -3.03 4.97
N LEU A 42 -12.05 -3.86 4.97
CA LEU A 42 -11.18 -4.03 3.80
C LEU A 42 -11.93 -4.67 2.62
N VAL A 43 -12.83 -5.62 2.91
CA VAL A 43 -13.66 -6.27 1.88
C VAL A 43 -14.61 -5.25 1.23
N LEU A 44 -15.23 -4.38 2.02
CA LEU A 44 -16.09 -3.30 1.50
C LEU A 44 -15.30 -2.31 0.64
N GLU A 45 -14.11 -1.90 1.08
CA GLU A 45 -13.26 -1.00 0.29
C GLU A 45 -12.80 -1.65 -1.02
N ALA A 46 -12.41 -2.93 -0.99
CA ALA A 46 -12.06 -3.68 -2.20
C ALA A 46 -13.25 -3.82 -3.17
N TYR A 47 -14.45 -4.06 -2.64
CA TYR A 47 -15.67 -4.17 -3.43
C TYR A 47 -16.03 -2.86 -4.12
N LYS A 48 -16.04 -1.73 -3.40
CA LYS A 48 -16.28 -0.38 -3.94
C LYS A 48 -15.33 -0.02 -5.08
N ASN A 49 -14.08 -0.51 -5.01
CA ASN A 49 -13.03 -0.26 -6.01
C ASN A 49 -12.94 -1.34 -7.10
N ASN A 50 -13.92 -2.25 -7.21
CA ASN A 50 -13.96 -3.35 -8.19
C ASN A 50 -12.70 -4.25 -8.16
N CYS A 51 -12.06 -4.36 -7.00
CA CYS A 51 -10.89 -5.21 -6.79
C CYS A 51 -11.24 -6.57 -6.19
N LEU A 52 -12.42 -6.72 -5.58
CA LEU A 52 -12.83 -7.97 -4.93
C LEU A 52 -13.20 -9.02 -5.98
N LYS A 53 -12.50 -10.15 -5.97
CA LYS A 53 -12.76 -11.32 -6.82
C LYS A 53 -13.72 -12.30 -6.17
N THR A 54 -13.48 -12.64 -4.90
CA THR A 54 -14.25 -13.63 -4.17
C THR A 54 -14.40 -13.20 -2.73
N LEU A 55 -15.62 -13.19 -2.24
CA LEU A 55 -15.95 -13.02 -0.83
C LEU A 55 -15.84 -14.37 -0.12
N ILE A 56 -15.17 -14.43 1.03
CA ILE A 56 -15.07 -15.61 1.89
C ILE A 56 -15.72 -15.27 3.22
N ILE A 57 -16.76 -16.02 3.60
CA ILE A 57 -17.51 -15.80 4.84
C ILE A 57 -17.59 -17.07 5.68
N GLU A 58 -17.66 -16.92 6.99
CA GLU A 58 -17.98 -18.01 7.90
C GLU A 58 -19.40 -18.53 7.61
N GLU A 59 -19.60 -19.82 7.70
CA GLU A 59 -20.93 -20.43 7.59
C GLU A 59 -21.95 -19.75 8.52
N ASN A 60 -23.18 -19.59 8.05
CA ASN A 60 -24.25 -18.88 8.74
C ASN A 60 -24.00 -17.34 8.94
N ASN A 61 -23.04 -16.75 8.29
CA ASN A 61 -22.86 -15.30 8.25
C ASN A 61 -23.86 -14.68 7.27
N SER A 62 -24.52 -13.58 7.66
CA SER A 62 -25.51 -12.89 6.83
C SER A 62 -24.91 -11.83 5.90
N PHE A 63 -23.61 -11.59 5.98
CA PHE A 63 -22.93 -10.61 5.11
C PHE A 63 -22.95 -11.08 3.66
N SER A 64 -23.34 -10.20 2.73
CA SER A 64 -23.43 -10.53 1.31
C SER A 64 -23.08 -9.34 0.43
N LEU A 65 -22.43 -9.62 -0.69
CA LEU A 65 -22.12 -8.68 -1.76
C LEU A 65 -22.43 -9.36 -3.10
N ASP A 66 -22.67 -8.57 -4.14
CA ASP A 66 -22.87 -9.10 -5.49
C ASP A 66 -21.52 -9.48 -6.12
N VAL A 67 -20.95 -10.59 -5.63
CA VAL A 67 -19.67 -11.16 -6.05
C VAL A 67 -19.63 -12.66 -5.74
N ASP A 68 -18.78 -13.38 -6.44
CA ASP A 68 -18.58 -14.81 -6.14
C ASP A 68 -18.28 -15.02 -4.65
N THR A 69 -19.06 -15.88 -3.97
CA THR A 69 -19.00 -16.06 -2.52
C THR A 69 -18.71 -17.49 -2.15
N MET A 70 -17.78 -17.69 -1.24
CA MET A 70 -17.43 -18.97 -0.62
C MET A 70 -17.83 -18.98 0.85
N GLU A 71 -18.69 -19.91 1.23
CA GLU A 71 -18.97 -20.20 2.64
C GLU A 71 -17.99 -21.27 3.15
N VAL A 72 -17.37 -21.01 4.29
CA VAL A 72 -16.35 -21.86 4.89
C VAL A 72 -16.58 -22.02 6.40
N THR A 73 -16.09 -23.11 6.96
CA THR A 73 -16.13 -23.30 8.43
C THR A 73 -15.08 -22.43 9.13
N SER A 74 -15.28 -22.19 10.44
CA SER A 74 -14.33 -21.48 11.29
C SER A 74 -12.91 -22.06 11.26
N ASN A 75 -12.79 -23.40 11.16
CA ASN A 75 -11.51 -24.09 11.04
C ASN A 75 -10.76 -23.73 9.76
N VAL A 76 -11.48 -23.55 8.64
CA VAL A 76 -10.90 -23.12 7.36
C VAL A 76 -10.46 -21.67 7.43
N LEU A 77 -11.26 -20.76 8.03
CA LEU A 77 -10.85 -19.36 8.21
C LEU A 77 -9.58 -19.24 9.07
N LYS A 78 -9.52 -19.96 10.20
CA LYS A 78 -8.32 -20.04 11.04
C LYS A 78 -7.09 -20.51 10.26
N TYR A 79 -7.28 -21.52 9.40
CA TYR A 79 -6.20 -22.06 8.58
C TYR A 79 -5.70 -21.03 7.55
N ILE A 80 -6.60 -20.27 6.91
CA ILE A 80 -6.24 -19.27 5.89
C ILE A 80 -5.62 -18.03 6.53
N SER A 81 -6.19 -17.53 7.62
CA SER A 81 -5.78 -16.28 8.28
C SER A 81 -4.33 -16.30 8.76
N LYS A 82 -3.72 -15.10 8.81
CA LYS A 82 -2.45 -14.82 9.52
C LYS A 82 -2.65 -14.13 10.87
N LEU A 83 -3.90 -13.89 11.27
CA LEU A 83 -4.23 -13.27 12.55
C LEU A 83 -4.47 -14.33 13.62
N ASP A 84 -4.08 -14.03 14.84
CA ASP A 84 -4.39 -14.87 16.01
C ASP A 84 -5.90 -14.96 16.24
N SER A 85 -6.60 -13.84 16.06
CA SER A 85 -8.05 -13.77 16.03
C SER A 85 -8.52 -13.64 14.58
N TYR A 86 -8.95 -14.77 13.98
CA TYR A 86 -9.40 -14.79 12.60
C TYR A 86 -10.68 -13.98 12.40
N PRO A 87 -10.80 -13.20 11.32
CA PRO A 87 -12.02 -12.50 10.99
C PRO A 87 -13.03 -13.46 10.33
N LYS A 88 -14.32 -13.20 10.56
CA LYS A 88 -15.42 -13.98 9.97
C LYS A 88 -15.66 -13.68 8.49
N ILE A 89 -15.02 -12.64 7.97
CA ILE A 89 -15.14 -12.14 6.61
C ILE A 89 -13.75 -11.88 6.06
N MET A 90 -13.46 -12.45 4.90
CA MET A 90 -12.21 -12.27 4.16
C MET A 90 -12.52 -12.07 2.68
N GLY A 91 -11.55 -11.62 1.91
CA GLY A 91 -11.68 -11.48 0.46
C GLY A 91 -10.43 -11.93 -0.28
N ILE A 92 -10.62 -12.44 -1.50
CA ILE A 92 -9.58 -12.58 -2.50
C ILE A 92 -9.71 -11.40 -3.45
N CYS A 93 -8.64 -10.65 -3.64
CA CYS A 93 -8.62 -9.48 -4.50
C CYS A 93 -7.66 -9.65 -5.66
N TYR A 94 -7.98 -8.99 -6.78
CA TYR A 94 -7.03 -8.80 -7.87
C TYR A 94 -6.01 -7.75 -7.46
N LYS A 95 -4.73 -7.97 -7.78
CA LYS A 95 -3.73 -6.90 -7.77
C LYS A 95 -4.16 -5.83 -8.75
N LYS A 96 -3.98 -4.57 -8.35
CA LYS A 96 -4.30 -3.44 -9.25
C LYS A 96 -3.37 -3.46 -10.45
N LYS A 97 -3.91 -3.12 -11.62
CA LYS A 97 -3.11 -2.82 -12.81
C LYS A 97 -2.38 -1.49 -12.59
N GLU A 98 -1.17 -1.40 -13.09
CA GLU A 98 -0.44 -0.14 -13.13
C GLU A 98 -1.21 0.85 -14.02
N LEU A 99 -1.35 2.08 -13.53
CA LEU A 99 -1.92 3.20 -14.29
C LEU A 99 -0.79 4.16 -14.66
N GLU A 100 -1.10 5.13 -15.52
CA GLU A 100 -0.20 6.24 -15.82
C GLU A 100 0.14 7.04 -14.55
N ILE A 101 1.35 7.57 -14.51
CA ILE A 101 1.84 8.37 -13.39
C ILE A 101 1.16 9.74 -13.46
N GLY A 102 0.51 10.15 -12.37
CA GLY A 102 -0.12 11.46 -12.26
C GLY A 102 0.89 12.55 -11.89
N ASN A 103 0.41 13.77 -11.71
CA ASN A 103 1.27 14.94 -11.51
C ASN A 103 1.93 15.02 -10.13
N LYS A 104 1.25 14.56 -9.09
CA LYS A 104 1.76 14.56 -7.70
C LYS A 104 2.24 13.17 -7.34
N VAL A 105 3.55 13.00 -7.23
CA VAL A 105 4.19 11.70 -7.03
C VAL A 105 4.90 11.64 -5.68
N LEU A 106 4.69 10.57 -4.93
CA LEU A 106 5.46 10.23 -3.74
C LEU A 106 6.36 9.02 -4.06
N ILE A 107 7.66 9.17 -3.87
CA ILE A 107 8.65 8.11 -4.09
C ILE A 107 9.18 7.64 -2.73
N LEU A 108 9.21 6.33 -2.51
CA LEU A 108 9.71 5.73 -1.28
C LEU A 108 10.98 4.92 -1.56
N ASP A 109 12.10 5.34 -0.98
CA ASP A 109 13.41 4.69 -1.09
C ASP A 109 13.67 3.82 0.13
N GLY A 110 13.35 2.52 0.02
CA GLY A 110 13.69 1.52 1.03
C GLY A 110 12.90 1.56 2.33
N VAL A 111 11.64 2.00 2.34
CA VAL A 111 10.76 1.92 3.52
C VAL A 111 10.49 0.46 3.88
N GLN A 112 10.90 0.01 5.08
CA GLN A 112 10.92 -1.40 5.49
C GLN A 112 9.80 -1.77 6.46
N ASP A 113 9.35 -0.85 7.33
CA ASP A 113 8.28 -1.17 8.28
C ASP A 113 6.90 -1.18 7.62
N PRO A 114 6.16 -2.30 7.71
CA PRO A 114 4.82 -2.41 7.13
C PRO A 114 3.80 -1.40 7.68
N GLY A 115 3.94 -0.99 8.95
CA GLY A 115 3.07 -0.01 9.58
C GLY A 115 3.31 1.38 9.03
N ASN A 116 4.59 1.76 8.82
CA ASN A 116 4.97 3.01 8.20
C ASN A 116 4.46 3.09 6.76
N LEU A 117 4.70 2.05 5.95
CA LEU A 117 4.21 2.03 4.57
C LEU A 117 2.68 2.20 4.50
N GLY A 118 1.93 1.47 5.32
CA GLY A 118 0.47 1.61 5.34
C GLY A 118 0.00 2.99 5.78
N THR A 119 0.68 3.62 6.75
CA THR A 119 0.37 4.98 7.22
C THR A 119 0.70 6.02 6.14
N ILE A 120 1.84 5.86 5.45
CA ILE A 120 2.24 6.72 4.33
C ILE A 120 1.19 6.66 3.21
N ILE A 121 0.73 5.46 2.82
CA ILE A 121 -0.32 5.30 1.80
C ILE A 121 -1.60 6.05 2.21
N ARG A 122 -2.00 5.99 3.47
CA ARG A 122 -3.16 6.75 3.97
C ARG A 122 -2.96 8.25 3.88
N SER A 123 -1.80 8.75 4.28
CA SER A 123 -1.47 10.18 4.18
C SER A 123 -1.42 10.65 2.72
N ALA A 124 -0.87 9.83 1.82
CA ALA A 124 -0.80 10.14 0.40
C ALA A 124 -2.20 10.31 -0.22
N VAL A 125 -3.14 9.41 0.10
CA VAL A 125 -4.55 9.55 -0.33
C VAL A 125 -5.20 10.79 0.29
N ALA A 126 -4.96 11.05 1.59
CA ALA A 126 -5.55 12.17 2.29
C ALA A 126 -5.10 13.54 1.75
N PHE A 127 -3.88 13.62 1.21
CA PHE A 127 -3.28 14.84 0.66
C PHE A 127 -3.13 14.81 -0.87
N ASN A 128 -4.04 14.14 -1.56
CA ASN A 128 -4.22 14.21 -3.00
C ASN A 128 -2.96 13.85 -3.83
N ILE A 129 -2.17 12.87 -3.37
CA ILE A 129 -1.10 12.28 -4.16
C ILE A 129 -1.73 11.36 -5.21
N ASP A 130 -1.32 11.50 -6.47
CA ASP A 130 -1.85 10.69 -7.59
C ASP A 130 -1.19 9.32 -7.65
N THR A 131 0.13 9.25 -7.43
CA THR A 131 0.91 8.03 -7.60
C THR A 131 1.95 7.88 -6.50
N ILE A 132 2.08 6.68 -5.95
CA ILE A 132 3.20 6.27 -5.10
C ILE A 132 4.12 5.37 -5.92
N ILE A 133 5.42 5.63 -5.90
CA ILE A 133 6.45 4.76 -6.48
C ILE A 133 7.27 4.17 -5.34
N LEU A 134 7.20 2.87 -5.19
CA LEU A 134 8.01 2.10 -4.24
C LEU A 134 9.30 1.67 -4.92
N GLY A 135 10.45 1.92 -4.31
CA GLY A 135 11.70 1.27 -4.66
C GLY A 135 11.60 -0.25 -4.47
N GLU A 136 12.37 -1.01 -5.25
CA GLU A 136 12.35 -2.48 -5.23
C GLU A 136 12.74 -3.06 -3.86
N ASP A 137 13.43 -2.30 -3.04
CA ASP A 137 13.86 -2.63 -1.69
C ASP A 137 12.85 -2.21 -0.59
N CYS A 138 11.71 -1.66 -0.94
CA CYS A 138 10.62 -1.43 0.01
C CYS A 138 9.97 -2.75 0.44
N VAL A 139 9.32 -2.71 1.61
CA VAL A 139 8.50 -3.84 2.07
C VAL A 139 7.40 -4.15 1.05
N ASP A 140 7.08 -5.43 0.88
CA ASP A 140 6.07 -5.87 -0.07
C ASP A 140 4.70 -5.24 0.20
N LEU A 141 4.17 -4.51 -0.79
CA LEU A 141 2.88 -3.81 -0.74
C LEU A 141 1.73 -4.72 -0.31
N TYR A 142 1.73 -5.96 -0.78
CA TYR A 142 0.68 -6.95 -0.50
C TYR A 142 0.99 -7.84 0.72
N ASN A 143 1.93 -7.45 1.58
CA ASN A 143 2.10 -8.02 2.90
C ASN A 143 0.83 -7.76 3.73
N SER A 144 0.32 -8.78 4.43
CA SER A 144 -0.93 -8.67 5.21
C SER A 144 -0.92 -7.55 6.26
N LYS A 145 0.25 -7.24 6.85
CA LYS A 145 0.41 -6.14 7.81
C LYS A 145 0.34 -4.78 7.11
N VAL A 146 0.94 -4.62 5.91
CA VAL A 146 0.80 -3.42 5.08
C VAL A 146 -0.66 -3.20 4.73
N ILE A 147 -1.32 -4.21 4.13
CA ILE A 147 -2.73 -4.12 3.70
C ILE A 147 -3.62 -3.63 4.85
N ARG A 148 -3.50 -4.23 6.03
CA ARG A 148 -4.28 -3.80 7.21
C ARG A 148 -3.98 -2.36 7.61
N SER A 149 -2.71 -1.98 7.61
CA SER A 149 -2.28 -0.62 8.01
C SER A 149 -2.81 0.46 7.07
N THR A 150 -3.07 0.14 5.79
CA THR A 150 -3.65 1.09 4.82
C THR A 150 -5.11 1.42 5.10
N GLN A 151 -5.83 0.60 5.89
CA GLN A 151 -7.28 0.75 6.12
C GLN A 151 -8.07 0.88 4.80
N GLY A 152 -7.66 0.13 3.76
CA GLY A 152 -8.32 0.12 2.45
C GLY A 152 -7.85 1.22 1.48
N MET A 153 -7.03 2.17 1.91
CA MET A 153 -6.57 3.26 1.03
C MET A 153 -5.70 2.77 -0.13
N LEU A 154 -5.09 1.59 -0.02
CA LEU A 154 -4.36 0.98 -1.14
C LEU A 154 -5.23 0.81 -2.41
N PHE A 155 -6.55 0.72 -2.26
CA PHE A 155 -7.47 0.59 -3.40
C PHE A 155 -7.76 1.93 -4.09
N ASN A 156 -7.42 3.06 -3.46
CA ASN A 156 -7.81 4.39 -3.91
C ASN A 156 -6.68 5.20 -4.55
N ILE A 157 -5.48 4.65 -4.67
CA ILE A 157 -4.29 5.32 -5.22
C ILE A 157 -3.55 4.41 -6.19
N ASN A 158 -2.86 4.98 -7.17
CA ASN A 158 -1.95 4.24 -8.06
C ASN A 158 -0.63 3.97 -7.31
N ILE A 159 -0.20 2.69 -7.25
CA ILE A 159 1.05 2.31 -6.57
C ILE A 159 1.85 1.43 -7.51
N LEU A 160 3.08 1.86 -7.81
CA LEU A 160 4.00 1.20 -8.71
C LEU A 160 5.23 0.71 -7.93
N VAL A 161 5.84 -0.39 -8.35
CA VAL A 161 7.15 -0.83 -7.85
C VAL A 161 8.13 -0.68 -9.00
N LYS A 162 9.17 0.15 -8.83
CA LYS A 162 10.12 0.50 -9.90
C LYS A 162 11.55 0.56 -9.40
N ASN A 163 12.50 0.40 -10.32
CA ASN A 163 13.89 0.77 -10.10
C ASN A 163 14.00 2.30 -10.07
N LEU A 164 14.32 2.87 -8.90
CA LEU A 164 14.36 4.32 -8.73
C LEU A 164 15.43 5.03 -9.55
N PHE A 165 16.56 4.34 -9.81
CA PHE A 165 17.64 4.90 -10.65
C PHE A 165 17.22 5.07 -12.12
N GLU A 166 16.26 4.30 -12.58
CA GLU A 166 15.71 4.40 -13.92
C GLU A 166 14.51 5.35 -13.97
N GLU A 167 13.67 5.33 -12.92
CA GLU A 167 12.40 6.04 -12.95
C GLU A 167 12.55 7.54 -12.67
N ILE A 168 13.43 7.94 -11.72
CA ILE A 168 13.67 9.35 -11.41
C ILE A 168 14.15 10.15 -12.63
N PRO A 169 15.13 9.69 -13.42
CA PRO A 169 15.51 10.39 -14.65
C PRO A 169 14.38 10.52 -15.67
N LYS A 170 13.49 9.51 -15.79
CA LYS A 170 12.32 9.61 -16.67
C LYS A 170 11.36 10.70 -16.21
N LEU A 171 11.09 10.79 -14.91
CA LEU A 171 10.24 11.85 -14.35
C LEU A 171 10.84 13.23 -14.60
N LYS A 172 12.17 13.40 -14.46
CA LYS A 172 12.84 14.66 -14.79
C LYS A 172 12.67 15.04 -16.26
N ASN A 173 12.80 14.09 -17.17
CA ASN A 173 12.61 14.32 -18.61
C ASN A 173 11.15 14.65 -18.97
N LEU A 174 10.22 14.37 -18.05
CA LEU A 174 8.80 14.72 -18.15
C LEU A 174 8.45 15.99 -17.36
N ASP A 175 9.45 16.81 -17.01
CA ASP A 175 9.31 18.09 -16.29
C ASP A 175 8.71 17.99 -14.88
N TYR A 176 8.93 16.86 -14.17
CA TYR A 176 8.64 16.83 -12.73
C TYR A 176 9.74 17.53 -11.94
N LYS A 177 9.35 18.37 -11.00
CA LYS A 177 10.26 18.89 -9.97
C LYS A 177 10.57 17.79 -8.98
N ILE A 178 11.81 17.30 -8.93
CA ILE A 178 12.22 16.22 -8.06
C ILE A 178 12.76 16.79 -6.75
N MET A 179 12.03 16.61 -5.66
CA MET A 179 12.43 17.00 -4.31
C MET A 179 12.81 15.78 -3.50
N VAL A 180 13.77 15.92 -2.57
CA VAL A 180 14.21 14.83 -1.69
C VAL A 180 14.31 15.28 -0.25
N THR A 181 13.87 14.44 0.67
CA THR A 181 14.08 14.69 2.11
C THR A 181 15.53 14.47 2.49
N ASN A 182 16.16 15.49 3.10
CA ASN A 182 17.55 15.43 3.52
C ASN A 182 17.76 16.22 4.83
N LEU A 183 18.19 15.55 5.89
CA LEU A 183 18.44 16.19 7.20
C LEU A 183 19.69 17.05 7.22
N ASN A 184 20.62 16.83 6.28
CA ASN A 184 21.96 17.46 6.29
C ASN A 184 22.05 18.65 5.32
N GLY A 185 20.94 19.24 4.91
CA GLY A 185 20.94 20.42 4.03
C GLY A 185 19.72 20.52 3.15
N GLY A 186 19.50 21.68 2.56
CA GLY A 186 18.35 21.97 1.72
C GLY A 186 17.54 23.16 2.20
N ASN A 187 16.30 23.26 1.74
CA ASN A 187 15.36 24.32 2.07
C ASN A 187 14.29 23.82 3.06
N ASP A 188 13.84 24.72 3.96
CA ASP A 188 12.70 24.41 4.82
C ASP A 188 11.46 24.18 3.95
N ILE A 189 10.72 23.08 4.18
CA ILE A 189 9.50 22.72 3.43
C ILE A 189 8.51 23.89 3.34
N LYS A 190 8.46 24.75 4.34
CA LYS A 190 7.59 25.92 4.40
C LYS A 190 7.94 27.00 3.38
N THR A 191 9.17 26.99 2.84
CA THR A 191 9.68 27.97 1.88
C THR A 191 9.64 27.48 0.44
N ILE A 192 9.20 26.23 0.22
CA ILE A 192 9.16 25.62 -1.10
C ILE A 192 8.04 26.25 -1.94
N GLU A 193 8.40 26.66 -3.14
CA GLU A 193 7.42 27.13 -4.13
C GLU A 193 6.53 25.99 -4.57
N LYS A 194 5.24 26.27 -4.67
CA LYS A 194 4.25 25.29 -5.15
C LYS A 194 4.52 24.94 -6.60
N ASN A 195 4.43 23.68 -6.89
CA ASN A 195 4.48 23.15 -8.23
C ASN A 195 3.38 22.10 -8.39
N ASP A 196 2.56 22.24 -9.42
CA ASP A 196 1.47 21.29 -9.71
C ASP A 196 1.98 19.94 -10.20
N LYS A 197 3.26 19.87 -10.61
CA LYS A 197 3.89 18.66 -11.13
C LYS A 197 5.21 18.39 -10.42
N PHE A 198 5.18 17.49 -9.45
CA PHE A 198 6.34 17.18 -8.61
C PHE A 198 6.45 15.70 -8.25
N ALA A 199 7.65 15.31 -7.86
CA ALA A 199 7.91 14.06 -7.17
C ALA A 199 8.69 14.33 -5.88
N ILE A 200 8.20 13.87 -4.74
CA ILE A 200 8.87 13.96 -3.45
C ILE A 200 9.42 12.60 -3.03
N ILE A 201 10.72 12.53 -2.72
CA ILE A 201 11.40 11.30 -2.31
C ILE A 201 11.58 11.30 -0.79
N VAL A 202 11.13 10.21 -0.17
CA VAL A 202 11.26 9.94 1.27
C VAL A 202 12.02 8.63 1.45
N GLY A 203 12.93 8.58 2.41
CA GLY A 203 13.84 7.46 2.57
C GLY A 203 13.50 6.47 3.67
N ASN A 204 14.43 5.55 3.89
CA ASN A 204 14.41 4.53 4.91
C ASN A 204 14.41 5.13 6.33
N GLU A 205 13.80 4.41 7.28
CA GLU A 205 13.65 4.83 8.67
C GLU A 205 14.97 5.10 9.41
N GLY A 206 16.01 4.34 9.10
CA GLY A 206 17.29 4.44 9.77
C GLY A 206 18.38 5.15 8.96
N GLN A 207 18.38 4.98 7.65
CA GLN A 207 19.45 5.46 6.76
C GLN A 207 19.04 6.72 5.96
N GLY A 208 17.77 7.07 5.95
CA GLY A 208 17.26 8.13 5.08
C GLY A 208 17.26 7.73 3.61
N VAL A 209 17.34 8.72 2.72
CA VAL A 209 17.44 8.51 1.27
C VAL A 209 18.90 8.21 0.90
N LYS A 210 19.10 7.24 0.00
CA LYS A 210 20.43 6.89 -0.54
C LYS A 210 21.11 8.08 -1.19
N LYS A 211 22.42 8.25 -0.97
CA LYS A 211 23.20 9.38 -1.52
C LYS A 211 23.06 9.49 -3.05
N ASP A 212 23.09 8.37 -3.75
CA ASP A 212 22.99 8.36 -5.21
C ASP A 212 21.59 8.80 -5.68
N ILE A 213 20.54 8.53 -4.91
CA ILE A 213 19.17 9.03 -5.17
C ILE A 213 19.09 10.54 -4.88
N ILE A 214 19.74 11.02 -3.80
CA ILE A 214 19.83 12.46 -3.51
C ILE A 214 20.49 13.21 -4.68
N ASN A 215 21.54 12.66 -5.27
CA ASN A 215 22.24 13.26 -6.41
C ASN A 215 21.38 13.34 -7.68
N LEU A 216 20.33 12.56 -7.82
CA LEU A 216 19.38 12.62 -8.93
C LEU A 216 18.30 13.69 -8.74
N SER A 217 18.16 14.24 -7.54
CA SER A 217 17.12 15.23 -7.20
C SER A 217 17.49 16.63 -7.64
N ASP A 218 16.49 17.50 -7.79
CA ASP A 218 16.68 18.92 -8.11
C ASP A 218 16.85 19.77 -6.85
N GLU A 219 16.20 19.37 -5.75
CA GLU A 219 16.17 20.13 -4.52
C GLU A 219 16.07 19.22 -3.29
N SER A 220 16.89 19.52 -2.27
CA SER A 220 16.78 18.91 -0.95
C SER A 220 15.87 19.75 -0.06
N ILE A 221 15.00 19.07 0.68
CA ILE A 221 14.07 19.71 1.63
C ILE A 221 14.16 19.08 3.01
N TYR A 222 13.86 19.86 4.04
CA TYR A 222 13.76 19.37 5.41
C TYR A 222 12.57 19.97 6.17
N ILE A 223 12.18 19.31 7.25
CA ILE A 223 11.24 19.85 8.24
C ILE A 223 12.08 20.51 9.34
N ASN A 224 11.86 21.80 9.57
CA ASN A 224 12.52 22.50 10.67
C ASN A 224 12.01 21.99 12.02
N MET A 225 12.93 21.48 12.84
CA MET A 225 12.63 20.86 14.12
C MET A 225 13.52 21.41 15.24
N ASN A 226 13.12 21.19 16.48
CA ASN A 226 13.97 21.47 17.63
C ASN A 226 15.24 20.61 17.58
N SER A 227 16.42 21.21 17.82
CA SER A 227 17.73 20.56 17.77
C SER A 227 17.91 19.38 18.74
N LYS A 228 17.02 19.22 19.72
CA LYS A 228 16.98 18.05 20.61
C LYS A 228 16.40 16.79 19.94
N CYS A 229 15.75 16.95 18.78
CA CYS A 229 15.15 15.85 18.03
C CYS A 229 15.97 15.61 16.77
N GLU A 230 16.57 14.45 16.64
CA GLU A 230 17.43 14.13 15.49
C GLU A 230 16.64 13.80 14.23
N SER A 231 15.47 13.15 14.38
CA SER A 231 14.60 12.77 13.25
C SER A 231 13.18 12.52 13.72
N LEU A 232 12.25 12.47 12.77
CA LEU A 232 10.86 12.02 12.97
C LEU A 232 10.69 10.62 12.38
N ASN A 233 9.69 9.90 12.89
CA ASN A 233 9.20 8.70 12.22
C ASN A 233 8.87 9.05 10.76
N VAL A 234 9.25 8.18 9.81
CA VAL A 234 9.13 8.45 8.37
C VAL A 234 7.68 8.73 7.94
N ALA A 235 6.71 8.02 8.51
CA ALA A 235 5.30 8.25 8.16
C ALA A 235 4.78 9.60 8.69
N VAL A 236 5.25 10.03 9.87
CA VAL A 236 4.95 11.35 10.44
C VAL A 236 5.58 12.44 9.58
N ALA A 237 6.87 12.33 9.25
CA ALA A 237 7.56 13.28 8.38
C ALA A 237 6.87 13.41 7.02
N THR A 238 6.54 12.26 6.40
CA THR A 238 5.81 12.24 5.13
C THR A 238 4.46 12.96 5.25
N GLY A 239 3.69 12.70 6.30
CA GLY A 239 2.39 13.37 6.50
C GLY A 239 2.52 14.88 6.62
N ILE A 240 3.54 15.40 7.34
CA ILE A 240 3.81 16.85 7.44
C ILE A 240 4.18 17.43 6.08
N ILE A 241 5.08 16.79 5.35
CA ILE A 241 5.53 17.24 4.03
C ILE A 241 4.35 17.31 3.05
N LEU A 242 3.56 16.25 2.96
CA LEU A 242 2.42 16.19 2.06
C LEU A 242 1.36 17.24 2.40
N TYR A 243 1.10 17.48 3.69
CA TYR A 243 0.20 18.54 4.15
C TYR A 243 0.68 19.93 3.73
N GLU A 244 1.99 20.22 3.81
CA GLU A 244 2.54 21.50 3.36
C GLU A 244 2.49 21.65 1.83
N LEU A 245 2.69 20.56 1.07
CA LEU A 245 2.65 20.57 -0.39
C LEU A 245 1.23 20.61 -0.97
N ASP A 246 0.20 20.19 -0.21
CA ASP A 246 -1.21 20.20 -0.65
C ASP A 246 -1.89 21.57 -0.50
N LYS A 247 -1.30 22.50 0.26
CA LYS A 247 -1.78 23.90 0.41
C LYS A 247 -1.62 24.62 -0.92
#